data_1435cd6e37148febba39c5131c0f97a2
#
_entry.id   1435cd6e37148febba39c5131c0f97a2
#
_cell.length_a   1.000
_cell.length_b   1.000
_cell.length_c   1.000
_cell.angle_alpha   90.00
_cell.angle_beta   90.00
_cell.angle_gamma   90.00
#
_symmetry.space_group_name_H-M   'P 1'
#
loop_
_entity.id
_entity.type
_entity.pdbx_description
1 polymer ?
#
loop_
_entity_poly.entity_id
_entity_poly.type
_entity_poly.pdbx_seq_one_letter_code
_entity_poly.pdbx_strand_id
1 'polypeptide(L)'
;MFKRLSGSMEPNRRIRTAESVILFILAAVIIICYGWGFSRINKNVGEIHHLDPVEMLRDDSEEDYDDSYTVCDVIYRNGEDFLTVRYTYEDYIELETDTITAYGVQTSDGTRLFFNSSNITLKDVEKAYKENATDQMMTVFNLANSLVIVFLSVWIVMFFSTVFSTYEKIWFVSIMVLATIFAVLFPEESANGVNGIIIMLLYLLDTFLNILCELLISKQSRYNFLVSVRVEITEIAICIVLMYRFATMVTTLFFWLPIDILSFINWSKHKDDQQDELTMVRRLKGYQEVLILIGIAVWTVVVGYFLSGLDIKTDFFTNRTMATTIAYLDACASAVGVANGLFIFFRLREQWIAWYACALLESIINVLSSQYVLLILKLGYFTNTTYGYIKWTRYIRSHSEEQPSLF
;
A
#
# COMPACT_ATOMS: atom_id res chain seq x y z
N MET A 1 7.65 -8.37 -31.17
CA MET A 1 8.19 -8.30 -29.81
C MET A 1 7.50 -9.31 -28.89
N PHE A 2 6.19 -9.28 -28.69
CA PHE A 2 5.46 -10.21 -27.81
C PHE A 2 5.45 -11.69 -28.24
N LYS A 3 5.56 -12.02 -29.53
CA LYS A 3 5.68 -13.42 -30.01
C LYS A 3 7.00 -14.12 -29.62
N ARG A 4 8.07 -13.37 -29.30
CA ARG A 4 9.35 -13.93 -28.84
C ARG A 4 9.39 -14.24 -27.34
N LEU A 5 8.52 -13.56 -26.54
CA LEU A 5 8.38 -13.81 -25.10
C LEU A 5 7.48 -15.04 -24.80
N SER A 6 6.56 -15.36 -25.71
CA SER A 6 5.72 -16.55 -25.64
C SER A 6 6.38 -17.66 -26.45
N GLY A 7 7.33 -18.38 -25.88
CA GLY A 7 7.88 -19.57 -26.56
C GLY A 7 6.78 -20.43 -27.19
N SER A 8 7.11 -21.15 -28.25
CA SER A 8 6.24 -21.87 -29.18
C SER A 8 5.35 -22.99 -28.62
N MET A 9 5.06 -23.03 -27.32
CA MET A 9 4.06 -23.92 -26.75
C MET A 9 2.68 -23.26 -26.79
N GLU A 10 1.83 -23.72 -27.70
CA GLU A 10 0.40 -23.36 -27.67
C GLU A 10 -0.18 -23.82 -26.32
N PRO A 11 -0.70 -22.87 -25.48
CA PRO A 11 -1.31 -23.25 -24.23
C PRO A 11 -2.53 -24.13 -24.49
N ASN A 12 -2.70 -25.19 -23.70
CA ASN A 12 -3.81 -26.13 -23.82
C ASN A 12 -5.14 -25.37 -23.84
N ARG A 13 -5.93 -25.55 -24.89
CA ARG A 13 -7.21 -24.86 -25.16
C ARG A 13 -8.18 -24.91 -23.96
N ARG A 14 -8.20 -26.02 -23.20
CA ARG A 14 -9.05 -26.20 -22.02
C ARG A 14 -8.63 -25.28 -20.85
N ILE A 15 -7.34 -25.09 -20.65
CA ILE A 15 -6.82 -24.20 -19.59
C ILE A 15 -7.21 -22.73 -19.93
N ARG A 16 -7.03 -22.30 -21.16
CA ARG A 16 -7.46 -20.95 -21.60
C ARG A 16 -8.96 -20.71 -21.42
N THR A 17 -9.79 -21.74 -21.62
CA THR A 17 -11.25 -21.60 -21.42
C THR A 17 -11.59 -21.44 -19.95
N ALA A 18 -10.99 -22.23 -19.04
CA ALA A 18 -11.21 -22.10 -17.61
C ALA A 18 -10.74 -20.73 -17.07
N GLU A 19 -9.57 -20.28 -17.48
CA GLU A 19 -9.00 -18.99 -17.14
C GLU A 19 -9.91 -17.84 -17.61
N SER A 20 -10.41 -17.88 -18.84
CA SER A 20 -11.35 -16.89 -19.38
C SER A 20 -12.68 -16.87 -18.61
N VAL A 21 -13.18 -18.02 -18.17
CA VAL A 21 -14.39 -18.09 -17.33
C VAL A 21 -14.14 -17.47 -15.96
N ILE A 22 -13.00 -17.73 -15.34
CA ILE A 22 -12.62 -17.11 -14.05
C ILE A 22 -12.56 -15.59 -14.19
N LEU A 23 -11.89 -15.08 -15.22
CA LEU A 23 -11.81 -13.64 -15.47
C LEU A 23 -13.19 -13.01 -15.70
N PHE A 24 -14.06 -13.69 -16.45
CA PHE A 24 -15.43 -13.21 -16.67
C PHE A 24 -16.23 -13.14 -15.37
N ILE A 25 -16.14 -14.16 -14.52
CA ILE A 25 -16.82 -14.19 -13.20
C ILE A 25 -16.29 -13.06 -12.32
N LEU A 26 -14.96 -12.88 -12.23
CA LEU A 26 -14.36 -11.81 -11.46
C LEU A 26 -14.83 -10.43 -11.94
N ALA A 27 -14.81 -10.19 -13.26
CA ALA A 27 -15.30 -8.94 -13.84
C ALA A 27 -16.77 -8.67 -13.50
N ALA A 28 -17.62 -9.69 -13.59
CA ALA A 28 -19.04 -9.57 -13.25
C ALA A 28 -19.24 -9.21 -11.77
N VAL A 29 -18.53 -9.87 -10.85
CA VAL A 29 -18.61 -9.57 -9.41
C VAL A 29 -18.11 -8.16 -9.11
N ILE A 30 -17.00 -7.72 -9.71
CA ILE A 30 -16.47 -6.37 -9.56
C ILE A 30 -17.52 -5.33 -9.98
N ILE A 31 -18.13 -5.50 -11.16
CA ILE A 31 -19.16 -4.60 -11.68
C ILE A 31 -20.38 -4.55 -10.74
N ILE A 32 -20.80 -5.70 -10.19
CA ILE A 32 -21.90 -5.77 -9.25
C ILE A 32 -21.57 -5.03 -7.95
N CYS A 33 -20.37 -5.24 -7.38
CA CYS A 33 -19.95 -4.57 -6.15
C CYS A 33 -19.91 -3.05 -6.32
N TYR A 34 -19.27 -2.55 -7.37
CA TYR A 34 -19.23 -1.12 -7.63
C TYR A 34 -20.62 -0.55 -7.94
N GLY A 35 -21.41 -1.25 -8.78
CA GLY A 35 -22.76 -0.83 -9.13
C GLY A 35 -23.66 -0.72 -7.91
N TRP A 36 -23.58 -1.69 -7.01
CA TRP A 36 -24.34 -1.66 -5.76
C TRP A 36 -23.87 -0.55 -4.82
N GLY A 37 -22.56 -0.42 -4.59
CA GLY A 37 -21.98 0.61 -3.75
C GLY A 37 -22.35 2.02 -4.24
N PHE A 38 -22.13 2.33 -5.51
CA PHE A 38 -22.49 3.63 -6.09
C PHE A 38 -24.00 3.89 -6.09
N SER A 39 -24.82 2.86 -6.28
CA SER A 39 -26.28 3.01 -6.20
C SER A 39 -26.74 3.40 -4.79
N ARG A 40 -26.03 2.89 -3.74
CA ARG A 40 -26.33 3.24 -2.35
C ARG A 40 -25.90 4.67 -2.03
N ILE A 41 -24.67 5.06 -2.41
CA ILE A 41 -24.11 6.39 -2.14
C ILE A 41 -24.89 7.51 -2.87
N ASN A 42 -25.33 7.25 -4.10
CA ASN A 42 -26.05 8.24 -4.91
C ASN A 42 -27.57 8.16 -4.77
N LYS A 43 -28.06 7.47 -3.75
CA LYS A 43 -29.50 7.42 -3.48
C LYS A 43 -29.97 8.80 -3.01
N ASN A 44 -31.09 9.28 -3.57
CA ASN A 44 -31.68 10.56 -3.14
C ASN A 44 -32.18 10.46 -1.69
N VAL A 45 -31.90 11.48 -0.91
CA VAL A 45 -32.31 11.61 0.49
C VAL A 45 -33.86 11.63 0.63
N GLY A 46 -34.57 12.14 -0.39
CA GLY A 46 -36.02 12.25 -0.41
C GLY A 46 -36.54 13.35 0.52
N GLU A 47 -37.72 13.12 1.12
CA GLU A 47 -38.29 14.03 2.12
C GLU A 47 -37.54 13.87 3.44
N ILE A 48 -37.32 15.02 4.10
CA ILE A 48 -36.62 15.11 5.38
C ILE A 48 -37.64 15.38 6.48
N HIS A 49 -37.59 14.58 7.53
CA HIS A 49 -38.38 14.79 8.74
C HIS A 49 -37.44 15.19 9.89
N HIS A 50 -37.68 16.35 10.51
CA HIS A 50 -36.95 16.76 11.70
C HIS A 50 -37.44 15.94 12.90
N LEU A 51 -36.50 15.45 13.70
CA LEU A 51 -36.74 14.74 14.94
C LEU A 51 -36.64 15.71 16.14
N ASP A 52 -37.19 15.31 17.28
CA ASP A 52 -36.99 16.08 18.50
C ASP A 52 -35.50 16.11 18.89
N PRO A 53 -35.02 17.26 19.41
CA PRO A 53 -33.63 17.36 19.86
C PRO A 53 -33.33 16.38 21.00
N VAL A 54 -32.13 15.79 20.97
CA VAL A 54 -31.66 14.82 21.98
C VAL A 54 -30.40 15.35 22.64
N GLU A 55 -30.30 15.25 23.96
CA GLU A 55 -29.06 15.55 24.67
C GLU A 55 -28.10 14.36 24.56
N MET A 56 -26.86 14.65 24.12
CA MET A 56 -25.80 13.66 23.93
C MET A 56 -24.56 14.07 24.71
N LEU A 57 -23.83 13.07 25.23
CA LEU A 57 -22.50 13.29 25.76
C LEU A 57 -21.53 13.50 24.61
N ARG A 58 -20.68 14.53 24.74
CA ARG A 58 -19.57 14.75 23.81
C ARG A 58 -18.52 13.66 24.02
N ASP A 59 -18.09 13.02 22.95
CA ASP A 59 -16.95 12.10 23.00
C ASP A 59 -15.68 12.92 22.89
N ASP A 60 -15.02 13.18 24.02
CA ASP A 60 -13.75 13.95 24.10
C ASP A 60 -12.51 13.10 23.75
N SER A 61 -12.70 11.92 23.13
CA SER A 61 -11.57 11.05 22.76
C SER A 61 -10.70 11.59 21.61
N GLU A 62 -11.12 12.67 20.94
CA GLU A 62 -10.29 13.43 20.00
C GLU A 62 -9.92 14.78 20.64
N GLU A 63 -8.76 14.81 21.34
CA GLU A 63 -8.08 16.05 21.70
C GLU A 63 -7.55 16.76 20.44
N ASP A 64 -8.42 17.41 19.68
CA ASP A 64 -8.03 18.45 18.75
C ASP A 64 -8.77 19.73 19.11
N TYR A 65 -8.07 20.59 19.85
CA TYR A 65 -8.46 21.96 20.15
C TYR A 65 -8.35 22.80 18.87
N ASP A 66 -9.21 22.54 17.90
CA ASP A 66 -9.46 23.50 16.83
C ASP A 66 -10.87 24.07 17.03
N ASP A 67 -10.94 25.32 17.51
CA ASP A 67 -12.18 26.10 17.77
C ASP A 67 -13.02 26.37 16.50
N SER A 68 -12.69 25.79 15.37
CA SER A 68 -13.46 25.88 14.13
C SER A 68 -14.48 24.73 14.01
N TYR A 69 -15.53 24.76 14.81
CA TYR A 69 -16.66 23.88 14.61
C TYR A 69 -17.34 24.16 13.27
N THR A 70 -17.23 23.22 12.34
CA THR A 70 -18.05 23.21 11.13
C THR A 70 -19.52 23.12 11.54
N VAL A 71 -20.37 23.96 10.97
CA VAL A 71 -21.76 24.22 11.35
C VAL A 71 -22.67 22.98 11.33
N CYS A 72 -22.21 21.83 10.84
CA CYS A 72 -22.99 20.59 10.73
C CYS A 72 -22.14 19.33 10.83
N ASP A 73 -21.63 18.98 12.01
CA ASP A 73 -21.02 17.68 12.23
C ASP A 73 -22.07 16.61 12.45
N VAL A 74 -21.88 15.45 11.83
CA VAL A 74 -22.74 14.29 12.05
C VAL A 74 -22.29 13.60 13.33
N ILE A 75 -23.13 13.67 14.36
CA ILE A 75 -22.83 13.11 15.68
C ILE A 75 -23.08 11.61 15.72
N TYR A 76 -24.01 11.11 14.89
CA TYR A 76 -24.37 9.70 14.87
C TYR A 76 -24.77 9.18 13.49
N ARG A 77 -24.31 7.96 13.22
CA ARG A 77 -24.56 7.23 11.97
C ARG A 77 -25.21 5.90 12.32
N ASN A 78 -26.14 5.35 11.61
CA ASN A 78 -26.70 3.99 11.71
C ASN A 78 -28.05 3.80 12.35
N GLY A 79 -28.78 4.83 12.76
CA GLY A 79 -30.18 4.69 13.16
C GLY A 79 -30.47 3.76 14.35
N GLU A 80 -29.46 3.39 15.13
CA GLU A 80 -29.66 2.70 16.40
C GLU A 80 -30.11 3.68 17.47
N ASP A 81 -30.98 3.23 18.40
CA ASP A 81 -31.43 4.06 19.49
C ASP A 81 -30.27 4.42 20.41
N PHE A 82 -30.16 5.70 20.76
CA PHE A 82 -29.08 6.17 21.63
C PHE A 82 -29.22 5.56 23.02
N LEU A 83 -28.20 4.82 23.43
CA LEU A 83 -27.96 4.57 24.85
C LEU A 83 -27.18 5.77 25.38
N THR A 84 -27.83 6.56 26.22
CA THR A 84 -27.18 7.57 27.06
C THR A 84 -26.29 6.84 28.05
N VAL A 85 -25.04 6.55 27.68
CA VAL A 85 -24.09 5.94 28.63
C VAL A 85 -23.50 7.07 29.44
N ARG A 86 -24.00 7.26 30.67
CA ARG A 86 -23.29 8.08 31.66
C ARG A 86 -22.10 7.29 32.13
N TYR A 87 -20.90 7.66 31.73
CA TYR A 87 -19.67 7.22 32.37
C TYR A 87 -19.43 8.09 33.60
N THR A 88 -19.60 7.53 34.80
CA THR A 88 -19.05 8.08 36.05
C THR A 88 -17.63 7.55 36.20
N TYR A 89 -16.64 8.37 35.92
CA TYR A 89 -15.28 8.13 36.43
C TYR A 89 -15.21 8.61 37.87
N GLU A 90 -15.11 7.69 38.81
CA GLU A 90 -14.67 7.97 40.17
C GLU A 90 -13.13 8.01 40.13
N ASP A 91 -12.55 9.18 39.92
CA ASP A 91 -11.34 9.63 40.56
C ASP A 91 -10.91 11.02 40.01
N TYR A 92 -11.03 12.02 40.89
CA TYR A 92 -10.30 13.29 40.87
C TYR A 92 -10.20 14.11 39.59
N ILE A 93 -11.28 14.66 39.08
CA ILE A 93 -11.33 15.97 38.40
C ILE A 93 -12.83 16.36 38.32
N GLU A 94 -13.17 17.61 38.58
CA GLU A 94 -14.50 18.15 38.34
C GLU A 94 -14.89 17.84 36.87
N LEU A 95 -15.80 16.88 36.70
CA LEU A 95 -16.34 16.52 35.41
C LEU A 95 -17.28 17.63 34.95
N GLU A 96 -16.81 18.55 34.12
CA GLU A 96 -17.64 19.26 33.18
C GLU A 96 -18.11 18.22 32.14
N THR A 97 -19.29 17.61 32.41
CA THR A 97 -19.97 16.80 31.41
C THR A 97 -20.56 17.75 30.38
N ASP A 98 -19.83 18.01 29.31
CA ASP A 98 -20.36 18.74 28.16
C ASP A 98 -21.40 17.89 27.46
N THR A 99 -22.66 18.19 27.74
CA THR A 99 -23.78 17.66 26.97
C THR A 99 -24.06 18.58 25.81
N ILE A 100 -24.04 18.03 24.60
CA ILE A 100 -24.44 18.74 23.39
C ILE A 100 -25.87 18.41 23.01
N THR A 101 -26.60 19.40 22.50
CA THR A 101 -27.91 19.14 21.93
C THR A 101 -27.77 18.69 20.49
N ALA A 102 -28.15 17.47 20.19
CA ALA A 102 -28.16 16.91 18.85
C ALA A 102 -29.52 17.11 18.18
N TYR A 103 -29.48 17.61 16.96
CA TYR A 103 -30.67 17.83 16.13
C TYR A 103 -30.79 16.71 15.10
N GLY A 104 -31.79 15.87 15.24
CA GLY A 104 -32.00 14.70 14.40
C GLY A 104 -32.78 15.03 13.13
N VAL A 105 -32.38 14.36 12.04
CA VAL A 105 -33.12 14.36 10.77
C VAL A 105 -33.28 12.92 10.30
N GLN A 106 -34.52 12.55 9.93
CA GLN A 106 -34.80 11.24 9.32
C GLN A 106 -35.10 11.42 7.84
N THR A 107 -34.40 10.65 7.02
CA THR A 107 -34.61 10.62 5.58
C THR A 107 -35.76 9.68 5.18
N SER A 108 -36.19 9.74 3.93
CA SER A 108 -37.33 8.91 3.43
C SER A 108 -37.08 7.41 3.49
N ASP A 109 -35.81 6.96 3.56
CA ASP A 109 -35.47 5.54 3.71
C ASP A 109 -35.29 5.08 5.16
N GLY A 110 -35.55 5.97 6.11
CA GLY A 110 -35.46 5.70 7.53
C GLY A 110 -34.09 5.94 8.16
N THR A 111 -33.08 6.37 7.39
CA THR A 111 -31.79 6.73 7.93
C THR A 111 -31.89 7.96 8.83
N ARG A 112 -31.37 7.87 10.05
CA ARG A 112 -31.32 8.98 11.00
C ARG A 112 -29.93 9.57 11.03
N LEU A 113 -29.87 10.90 10.93
CA LEU A 113 -28.63 11.68 10.99
C LEU A 113 -28.78 12.73 12.07
N PHE A 114 -27.74 12.98 12.86
CA PHE A 114 -27.78 13.94 13.96
C PHE A 114 -26.67 14.98 13.78
N PHE A 115 -27.00 16.22 14.08
CA PHE A 115 -26.16 17.39 13.86
C PHE A 115 -26.06 18.21 15.15
N ASN A 116 -24.97 18.90 15.33
CA ASN A 116 -24.74 19.80 16.47
C ASN A 116 -25.42 21.18 16.32
N SER A 117 -26.04 21.47 15.19
CA SER A 117 -26.73 22.73 14.89
C SER A 117 -28.19 22.53 14.50
N SER A 118 -29.05 23.46 14.94
CA SER A 118 -30.48 23.50 14.55
C SER A 118 -30.72 23.99 13.12
N ASN A 119 -29.72 24.68 12.51
CA ASN A 119 -29.80 25.24 11.15
C ASN A 119 -29.34 24.22 10.11
N ILE A 120 -30.06 23.11 9.99
CA ILE A 120 -29.71 22.03 9.07
C ILE A 120 -30.32 22.32 7.69
N THR A 121 -29.49 22.44 6.66
CA THR A 121 -29.94 22.59 5.28
C THR A 121 -30.03 21.22 4.58
N LEU A 122 -30.82 21.14 3.49
CA LEU A 122 -30.89 19.93 2.68
C LEU A 122 -29.52 19.48 2.18
N LYS A 123 -28.63 20.44 1.86
CA LYS A 123 -27.24 20.12 1.41
C LYS A 123 -26.41 19.46 2.49
N ASP A 124 -26.57 19.86 3.74
CA ASP A 124 -25.87 19.28 4.89
C ASP A 124 -26.32 17.84 5.09
N VAL A 125 -27.64 17.60 4.98
CA VAL A 125 -28.22 16.26 5.06
C VAL A 125 -27.76 15.37 3.90
N GLU A 126 -27.73 15.89 2.66
CA GLU A 126 -27.24 15.16 1.51
C GLU A 126 -25.75 14.80 1.65
N LYS A 127 -24.93 15.73 2.16
CA LYS A 127 -23.50 15.50 2.42
C LYS A 127 -23.33 14.41 3.48
N ALA A 128 -23.95 14.57 4.65
CA ALA A 128 -23.86 13.62 5.75
C ALA A 128 -24.41 12.23 5.38
N TYR A 129 -25.50 12.18 4.63
CA TYR A 129 -26.07 10.93 4.11
C TYR A 129 -25.08 10.22 3.20
N LYS A 130 -24.43 10.97 2.29
CA LYS A 130 -23.46 10.43 1.36
C LYS A 130 -22.20 9.91 2.08
N GLU A 131 -21.70 10.64 3.09
CA GLU A 131 -20.59 10.21 3.93
C GLU A 131 -20.92 8.93 4.68
N ASN A 132 -22.07 8.88 5.37
CA ASN A 132 -22.54 7.69 6.07
C ASN A 132 -22.69 6.49 5.12
N ALA A 133 -23.31 6.69 3.94
CA ALA A 133 -23.45 5.63 2.95
C ALA A 133 -22.07 5.16 2.41
N THR A 134 -21.10 6.06 2.29
CA THR A 134 -19.73 5.72 1.88
C THR A 134 -19.06 4.82 2.92
N ASP A 135 -19.17 5.17 4.20
CA ASP A 135 -18.60 4.39 5.30
C ASP A 135 -19.23 2.99 5.40
N GLN A 136 -20.56 2.91 5.28
CA GLN A 136 -21.26 1.61 5.25
C GLN A 136 -20.84 0.74 4.05
N MET A 137 -20.49 1.35 2.93
CA MET A 137 -20.07 0.63 1.73
C MET A 137 -18.54 0.42 1.64
N MET A 138 -17.77 0.91 2.63
CA MET A 138 -16.30 0.83 2.64
C MET A 138 -15.81 -0.61 2.39
N THR A 139 -16.34 -1.58 3.13
CA THR A 139 -15.97 -2.99 2.98
C THR A 139 -16.28 -3.53 1.58
N VAL A 140 -17.40 -3.11 0.98
CA VAL A 140 -17.78 -3.53 -0.38
C VAL A 140 -16.83 -2.95 -1.43
N PHE A 141 -16.44 -1.68 -1.28
CA PHE A 141 -15.47 -1.06 -2.18
C PHE A 141 -14.06 -1.66 -2.01
N ASN A 142 -13.64 -1.95 -0.78
CA ASN A 142 -12.37 -2.63 -0.53
C ASN A 142 -12.35 -4.04 -1.13
N LEU A 143 -13.47 -4.77 -1.03
CA LEU A 143 -13.62 -6.05 -1.72
C LEU A 143 -13.54 -5.88 -3.25
N ALA A 144 -14.23 -4.90 -3.82
CA ALA A 144 -14.19 -4.64 -5.26
C ALA A 144 -12.78 -4.28 -5.73
N ASN A 145 -12.09 -3.36 -5.03
CA ASN A 145 -10.69 -3.00 -5.30
C ASN A 145 -9.76 -4.22 -5.25
N SER A 146 -9.95 -5.06 -4.23
CA SER A 146 -9.18 -6.28 -4.05
C SER A 146 -9.40 -7.26 -5.21
N LEU A 147 -10.65 -7.43 -5.64
CA LEU A 147 -10.99 -8.29 -6.79
C LEU A 147 -10.44 -7.75 -8.11
N VAL A 148 -10.31 -6.42 -8.28
CA VAL A 148 -9.61 -5.83 -9.44
C VAL A 148 -8.15 -6.27 -9.45
N ILE A 149 -7.47 -6.24 -8.32
CA ILE A 149 -6.07 -6.67 -8.21
C ILE A 149 -5.93 -8.17 -8.48
N VAL A 150 -6.85 -8.99 -7.96
CA VAL A 150 -6.86 -10.44 -8.27
C VAL A 150 -7.11 -10.67 -9.77
N PHE A 151 -8.04 -9.95 -10.37
CA PHE A 151 -8.31 -10.00 -11.82
C PHE A 151 -7.06 -9.67 -12.63
N LEU A 152 -6.38 -8.58 -12.30
CA LEU A 152 -5.14 -8.19 -12.96
C LEU A 152 -4.03 -9.23 -12.74
N SER A 153 -3.95 -9.84 -11.56
CA SER A 153 -2.97 -10.87 -11.22
C SER A 153 -3.19 -12.13 -12.07
N VAL A 154 -4.42 -12.60 -12.16
CA VAL A 154 -4.78 -13.76 -13.00
C VAL A 154 -4.51 -13.45 -14.47
N TRP A 155 -4.90 -12.26 -14.93
CA TRP A 155 -4.67 -11.83 -16.31
C TRP A 155 -3.18 -11.79 -16.68
N ILE A 156 -2.32 -11.24 -15.79
CA ILE A 156 -0.86 -11.22 -15.99
C ILE A 156 -0.28 -12.62 -16.00
N VAL A 157 -0.68 -13.49 -15.08
CA VAL A 157 -0.23 -14.87 -15.02
C VAL A 157 -0.61 -15.62 -16.31
N MET A 158 -1.80 -15.36 -16.86
CA MET A 158 -2.22 -15.90 -18.15
C MET A 158 -1.38 -15.35 -19.30
N PHE A 159 -1.18 -14.04 -19.34
CA PHE A 159 -0.43 -13.36 -20.40
C PHE A 159 1.02 -13.86 -20.46
N PHE A 160 1.66 -14.03 -19.30
CA PHE A 160 3.03 -14.52 -19.17
C PHE A 160 3.09 -16.02 -18.85
N SER A 161 2.07 -16.80 -19.20
CA SER A 161 1.96 -18.23 -18.81
C SER A 161 3.12 -19.09 -19.27
N THR A 162 3.80 -18.71 -20.36
CA THR A 162 4.99 -19.40 -20.89
C THR A 162 6.31 -18.91 -20.26
N VAL A 163 6.30 -17.71 -19.66
CA VAL A 163 7.48 -17.09 -19.07
C VAL A 163 7.61 -17.48 -17.59
N PHE A 164 6.49 -17.54 -16.86
CA PHE A 164 6.49 -17.88 -15.44
C PHE A 164 6.43 -19.38 -15.20
N SER A 165 7.30 -19.88 -14.31
CA SER A 165 7.24 -21.27 -13.83
C SER A 165 5.98 -21.49 -12.99
N THR A 166 5.58 -22.75 -12.78
CA THR A 166 4.42 -23.09 -11.94
C THR A 166 4.57 -22.54 -10.52
N TYR A 167 5.78 -22.60 -9.94
CA TYR A 167 6.06 -22.00 -8.63
C TYR A 167 5.79 -20.49 -8.62
N GLU A 168 6.33 -19.75 -9.60
CA GLU A 168 6.18 -18.31 -9.70
C GLU A 168 4.70 -17.87 -9.85
N LYS A 169 3.91 -18.64 -10.62
CA LYS A 169 2.47 -18.40 -10.78
C LYS A 169 1.71 -18.59 -9.47
N ILE A 170 1.95 -19.72 -8.78
CA ILE A 170 1.30 -20.02 -7.50
C ILE A 170 1.71 -18.97 -6.46
N TRP A 171 2.99 -18.67 -6.37
CA TRP A 171 3.51 -17.68 -5.43
C TRP A 171 2.86 -16.31 -5.64
N PHE A 172 2.84 -15.81 -6.88
CA PHE A 172 2.27 -14.51 -7.22
C PHE A 172 0.78 -14.43 -6.84
N VAL A 173 -0.02 -15.41 -7.26
CA VAL A 173 -1.45 -15.45 -6.95
C VAL A 173 -1.69 -15.59 -5.45
N SER A 174 -0.89 -16.39 -4.74
CA SER A 174 -1.03 -16.57 -3.29
C SER A 174 -0.79 -15.28 -2.51
N ILE A 175 0.24 -14.50 -2.88
CA ILE A 175 0.50 -13.20 -2.24
C ILE A 175 -0.64 -12.21 -2.54
N MET A 176 -1.15 -12.17 -3.78
CA MET A 176 -2.26 -11.29 -4.13
C MET A 176 -3.56 -11.66 -3.40
N VAL A 177 -3.85 -12.95 -3.25
CA VAL A 177 -5.00 -13.42 -2.46
C VAL A 177 -4.84 -13.06 -0.98
N LEU A 178 -3.65 -13.22 -0.41
CA LEU A 178 -3.38 -12.79 0.96
C LEU A 178 -3.56 -11.28 1.13
N ALA A 179 -3.00 -10.48 0.24
CA ALA A 179 -3.18 -9.02 0.28
C ALA A 179 -4.67 -8.63 0.22
N THR A 180 -5.44 -9.32 -0.63
CA THR A 180 -6.89 -9.14 -0.74
C THR A 180 -7.62 -9.47 0.57
N ILE A 181 -7.28 -10.60 1.20
CA ILE A 181 -7.88 -11.00 2.49
C ILE A 181 -7.60 -9.95 3.55
N PHE A 182 -6.36 -9.48 3.64
CA PHE A 182 -5.99 -8.45 4.62
C PHE A 182 -6.66 -7.10 4.34
N ALA A 183 -6.81 -6.71 3.08
CA ALA A 183 -7.52 -5.50 2.70
C ALA A 183 -8.99 -5.50 3.15
N VAL A 184 -9.62 -6.67 3.16
CA VAL A 184 -11.03 -6.81 3.61
C VAL A 184 -11.13 -6.90 5.14
N LEU A 185 -10.17 -7.60 5.79
CA LEU A 185 -10.19 -7.78 7.25
C LEU A 185 -9.75 -6.53 8.01
N PHE A 186 -8.87 -5.73 7.42
CA PHE A 186 -8.30 -4.51 8.00
C PHE A 186 -8.49 -3.36 7.02
N PRO A 187 -9.73 -2.84 6.89
CA PRO A 187 -10.00 -1.70 6.03
C PRO A 187 -9.24 -0.47 6.54
N GLU A 188 -8.68 0.31 5.62
CA GLU A 188 -7.97 1.54 5.96
C GLU A 188 -8.97 2.67 6.25
N GLU A 189 -8.67 3.42 7.29
CA GLU A 189 -9.42 4.63 7.64
C GLU A 189 -9.01 5.80 6.76
N SER A 190 -9.86 6.81 6.68
CA SER A 190 -9.53 8.06 5.96
C SER A 190 -8.45 8.81 6.74
N ALA A 191 -7.41 9.27 6.05
CA ALA A 191 -6.30 9.98 6.66
C ALA A 191 -5.87 11.18 5.81
N ASN A 192 -5.49 12.29 6.44
CA ASN A 192 -5.00 13.51 5.79
C ASN A 192 -5.94 14.01 4.66
N GLY A 193 -7.25 13.90 4.85
CA GLY A 193 -8.27 14.30 3.88
C GLY A 193 -8.45 13.34 2.70
N VAL A 194 -7.77 12.18 2.69
CA VAL A 194 -7.91 11.14 1.67
C VAL A 194 -8.78 10.00 2.19
N ASN A 195 -9.75 9.58 1.38
CA ASN A 195 -10.67 8.50 1.74
C ASN A 195 -9.93 7.15 1.85
N GLY A 196 -10.23 6.35 2.87
CA GLY A 196 -9.61 5.05 3.13
C GLY A 196 -9.72 4.06 1.97
N ILE A 197 -10.77 4.15 1.13
CA ILE A 197 -10.89 3.34 -0.10
C ILE A 197 -9.74 3.63 -1.07
N ILE A 198 -9.35 4.90 -1.21
CA ILE A 198 -8.26 5.32 -2.09
C ILE A 198 -6.92 4.87 -1.51
N ILE A 199 -6.73 4.99 -0.19
CA ILE A 199 -5.53 4.52 0.50
C ILE A 199 -5.37 3.02 0.30
N MET A 200 -6.42 2.25 0.51
CA MET A 200 -6.43 0.80 0.30
C MET A 200 -6.10 0.42 -1.15
N LEU A 201 -6.67 1.12 -2.13
CA LEU A 201 -6.37 0.88 -3.54
C LEU A 201 -4.90 1.15 -3.85
N LEU A 202 -4.32 2.21 -3.29
CA LEU A 202 -2.89 2.51 -3.45
C LEU A 202 -2.02 1.39 -2.87
N TYR A 203 -2.33 0.87 -1.68
CA TYR A 203 -1.58 -0.23 -1.06
C TYR A 203 -1.65 -1.53 -1.87
N LEU A 204 -2.84 -1.87 -2.38
CA LEU A 204 -3.02 -3.06 -3.22
C LEU A 204 -2.30 -2.91 -4.56
N LEU A 205 -2.35 -1.73 -5.17
CA LEU A 205 -1.65 -1.44 -6.42
C LEU A 205 -0.14 -1.48 -6.22
N ASP A 206 0.36 -0.89 -5.14
CA ASP A 206 1.77 -0.94 -4.76
C ASP A 206 2.24 -2.38 -4.57
N THR A 207 1.49 -3.18 -3.78
CA THR A 207 1.77 -4.60 -3.58
C THR A 207 1.83 -5.36 -4.89
N PHE A 208 0.86 -5.15 -5.78
CA PHE A 208 0.80 -5.81 -7.08
C PHE A 208 2.02 -5.48 -7.97
N LEU A 209 2.35 -4.19 -8.09
CA LEU A 209 3.45 -3.73 -8.93
C LEU A 209 4.80 -4.20 -8.39
N ASN A 210 5.00 -4.11 -7.07
CA ASN A 210 6.22 -4.55 -6.40
C ASN A 210 6.45 -6.05 -6.56
N ILE A 211 5.43 -6.90 -6.31
CA ILE A 211 5.53 -8.35 -6.46
C ILE A 211 5.82 -8.74 -7.92
N LEU A 212 5.23 -8.05 -8.89
CA LEU A 212 5.53 -8.25 -10.30
C LEU A 212 6.97 -7.86 -10.64
N CYS A 213 7.43 -6.71 -10.14
CA CYS A 213 8.81 -6.22 -10.32
C CYS A 213 9.82 -7.22 -9.77
N GLU A 214 9.61 -7.70 -8.53
CA GLU A 214 10.42 -8.70 -7.85
C GLU A 214 10.56 -10.01 -8.65
N LEU A 215 9.47 -10.50 -9.22
CA LEU A 215 9.52 -11.68 -10.09
C LEU A 215 10.38 -11.45 -11.33
N LEU A 216 10.27 -10.28 -11.95
CA LEU A 216 11.06 -9.94 -13.13
C LEU A 216 12.55 -9.78 -12.79
N ILE A 217 12.89 -9.22 -11.61
CA ILE A 217 14.27 -9.16 -11.11
C ILE A 217 14.83 -10.57 -10.88
N SER A 218 14.07 -11.45 -10.24
CA SER A 218 14.51 -12.84 -10.00
C SER A 218 14.79 -13.60 -11.29
N LYS A 219 14.17 -13.19 -12.40
CA LYS A 219 14.40 -13.69 -13.75
C LYS A 219 15.56 -13.01 -14.50
N GLN A 220 16.23 -12.04 -13.88
CA GLN A 220 17.27 -11.24 -14.53
C GLN A 220 16.75 -10.48 -15.78
N SER A 221 15.44 -10.17 -15.79
CA SER A 221 14.80 -9.50 -16.91
C SER A 221 14.93 -7.98 -16.77
N ARG A 222 15.47 -7.30 -17.79
CA ARG A 222 15.55 -5.83 -17.83
C ARG A 222 14.19 -5.13 -17.84
N TYR A 223 13.10 -5.84 -18.15
CA TYR A 223 11.74 -5.28 -18.17
C TYR A 223 11.20 -4.99 -16.76
N ASN A 224 11.88 -5.46 -15.71
CA ASN A 224 11.56 -5.08 -14.34
C ASN A 224 11.54 -3.56 -14.18
N PHE A 225 12.49 -2.83 -14.77
CA PHE A 225 12.62 -1.37 -14.65
C PHE A 225 11.44 -0.60 -15.25
N LEU A 226 10.73 -1.17 -16.23
CA LEU A 226 9.49 -0.57 -16.74
C LEU A 226 8.33 -0.69 -15.73
N VAL A 227 8.35 -1.72 -14.90
CA VAL A 227 7.38 -1.90 -13.80
C VAL A 227 7.83 -1.05 -12.61
N SER A 228 9.12 -1.04 -12.29
CA SER A 228 9.71 -0.30 -11.18
C SER A 228 9.35 1.18 -11.22
N VAL A 229 9.47 1.86 -12.36
CA VAL A 229 9.04 3.27 -12.50
C VAL A 229 7.59 3.49 -12.05
N ARG A 230 6.71 2.52 -12.23
CA ARG A 230 5.32 2.62 -11.74
C ARG A 230 5.21 2.38 -10.24
N VAL A 231 6.03 1.48 -9.70
CA VAL A 231 6.19 1.28 -8.26
C VAL A 231 6.61 2.59 -7.60
N GLU A 232 7.66 3.23 -8.12
CA GLU A 232 8.17 4.50 -7.60
C GLU A 232 7.08 5.59 -7.54
N ILE A 233 6.29 5.72 -8.60
CA ILE A 233 5.17 6.68 -8.65
C ILE A 233 4.12 6.34 -7.58
N THR A 234 3.78 5.07 -7.39
CA THR A 234 2.80 4.63 -6.39
C THR A 234 3.33 4.86 -4.97
N GLU A 235 4.61 4.56 -4.73
CA GLU A 235 5.26 4.77 -3.44
C GLU A 235 5.31 6.26 -3.06
N ILE A 236 5.65 7.14 -4.00
CA ILE A 236 5.59 8.61 -3.79
C ILE A 236 4.16 9.03 -3.41
N ALA A 237 3.15 8.51 -4.11
CA ALA A 237 1.75 8.82 -3.80
C ALA A 237 1.38 8.38 -2.37
N ILE A 238 1.77 7.17 -1.95
CA ILE A 238 1.56 6.66 -0.60
C ILE A 238 2.26 7.56 0.44
N CYS A 239 3.53 7.92 0.22
CA CYS A 239 4.27 8.78 1.14
C CYS A 239 3.62 10.18 1.29
N ILE A 240 3.06 10.74 0.21
CA ILE A 240 2.33 12.01 0.25
C ILE A 240 1.03 11.87 1.06
N VAL A 241 0.27 10.80 0.83
CA VAL A 241 -1.01 10.55 1.51
C VAL A 241 -0.80 10.34 3.01
N LEU A 242 0.22 9.56 3.38
CA LEU A 242 0.50 9.22 4.77
C LEU A 242 1.23 10.33 5.54
N MET A 243 1.83 11.30 4.84
CA MET A 243 2.62 12.40 5.40
C MET A 243 3.73 11.97 6.39
N TYR A 244 4.28 10.78 6.19
CA TYR A 244 5.49 10.29 6.88
C TYR A 244 6.38 9.53 5.88
N ARG A 245 7.50 8.92 6.27
CA ARG A 245 8.47 8.27 5.36
C ARG A 245 9.09 9.23 4.35
N PHE A 246 9.44 10.43 4.81
CA PHE A 246 10.00 11.46 3.93
C PHE A 246 11.37 11.10 3.36
N ALA A 247 12.20 10.34 4.11
CA ALA A 247 13.47 9.85 3.58
C ALA A 247 13.23 8.90 2.41
N THR A 248 12.29 7.97 2.52
CA THR A 248 11.86 7.09 1.44
C THR A 248 11.37 7.92 0.25
N MET A 249 10.47 8.86 0.44
CA MET A 249 9.94 9.69 -0.64
C MET A 249 11.04 10.46 -1.41
N VAL A 250 11.98 11.07 -0.69
CA VAL A 250 13.09 11.82 -1.30
C VAL A 250 14.03 10.88 -2.06
N THR A 251 14.36 9.72 -1.51
CA THR A 251 15.21 8.73 -2.20
C THR A 251 14.51 8.13 -3.40
N THR A 252 13.21 7.90 -3.35
CA THR A 252 12.43 7.40 -4.50
C THR A 252 12.47 8.42 -5.63
N LEU A 253 12.22 9.70 -5.34
CA LEU A 253 12.17 10.73 -6.37
C LEU A 253 13.54 11.03 -6.99
N PHE A 254 14.61 11.17 -6.17
CA PHE A 254 15.92 11.66 -6.62
C PHE A 254 16.93 10.56 -6.90
N PHE A 255 16.69 9.34 -6.44
CA PHE A 255 17.59 8.22 -6.64
C PHE A 255 16.92 7.10 -7.44
N TRP A 256 15.79 6.53 -6.98
CA TRP A 256 15.22 5.34 -7.61
C TRP A 256 14.74 5.59 -9.04
N LEU A 257 13.97 6.64 -9.29
CA LEU A 257 13.52 6.96 -10.65
C LEU A 257 14.70 7.14 -11.65
N PRO A 258 15.77 7.92 -11.35
CA PRO A 258 16.93 8.01 -12.23
C PRO A 258 17.69 6.70 -12.37
N ILE A 259 17.92 5.98 -11.26
CA ILE A 259 18.74 4.75 -11.29
C ILE A 259 18.06 3.63 -12.07
N ASP A 260 16.73 3.56 -12.07
CA ASP A 260 15.98 2.58 -12.85
C ASP A 260 16.16 2.77 -14.36
N ILE A 261 16.14 4.01 -14.82
CA ILE A 261 16.41 4.33 -16.23
C ILE A 261 17.84 3.91 -16.59
N LEU A 262 18.81 4.25 -15.73
CA LEU A 262 20.21 3.90 -15.95
C LEU A 262 20.42 2.38 -15.87
N SER A 263 19.73 1.71 -14.97
CA SER A 263 19.78 0.25 -14.81
C SER A 263 19.20 -0.46 -16.03
N PHE A 264 18.08 0.02 -16.58
CA PHE A 264 17.54 -0.51 -17.82
C PHE A 264 18.55 -0.47 -18.97
N ILE A 265 19.26 0.65 -19.11
CA ILE A 265 20.30 0.83 -20.12
C ILE A 265 21.47 -0.11 -19.84
N ASN A 266 21.95 -0.17 -18.60
CA ASN A 266 23.09 -1.02 -18.21
C ASN A 266 22.79 -2.51 -18.39
N TRP A 267 21.65 -2.98 -17.94
CA TRP A 267 21.23 -4.37 -18.11
C TRP A 267 21.04 -4.74 -19.59
N SER A 268 20.58 -3.80 -20.39
CA SER A 268 20.41 -4.00 -21.84
C SER A 268 21.72 -4.17 -22.58
N LYS A 269 22.82 -3.63 -22.06
CA LYS A 269 24.17 -3.75 -22.65
C LYS A 269 24.89 -5.06 -22.25
N HIS A 270 24.50 -5.68 -21.14
CA HIS A 270 25.17 -6.84 -20.55
C HIS A 270 24.28 -8.08 -20.59
N LYS A 271 23.80 -8.41 -21.76
CA LYS A 271 23.03 -9.63 -21.98
C LYS A 271 23.91 -10.87 -21.90
N ASP A 272 23.31 -12.01 -21.55
CA ASP A 272 23.96 -13.30 -21.64
C ASP A 272 24.06 -13.73 -23.10
N ASP A 273 25.25 -14.15 -23.55
CA ASP A 273 25.49 -14.56 -24.95
C ASP A 273 24.72 -15.85 -25.31
N GLN A 274 24.40 -16.70 -24.32
CA GLN A 274 23.69 -17.97 -24.54
C GLN A 274 22.17 -17.81 -24.40
N GLN A 275 21.70 -16.81 -23.64
CA GLN A 275 20.29 -16.55 -23.38
C GLN A 275 20.00 -15.04 -23.47
N ASP A 276 19.65 -14.58 -24.64
CA ASP A 276 19.37 -13.17 -25.00
C ASP A 276 18.49 -12.38 -24.01
N GLU A 277 17.76 -13.08 -23.10
CA GLU A 277 16.85 -12.49 -22.14
C GLU A 277 17.45 -12.33 -20.73
N LEU A 278 18.57 -13.00 -20.43
CA LEU A 278 19.24 -12.94 -19.15
C LEU A 278 20.32 -11.84 -19.14
N THR A 279 20.60 -11.33 -17.94
CA THR A 279 21.66 -10.36 -17.69
C THR A 279 22.71 -10.98 -16.77
N MET A 280 24.01 -10.82 -17.12
CA MET A 280 25.12 -11.34 -16.33
C MET A 280 25.18 -10.73 -14.93
N VAL A 281 25.36 -11.55 -13.90
CA VAL A 281 25.36 -11.16 -12.49
C VAL A 281 26.69 -11.41 -11.81
N ARG A 282 26.97 -10.67 -10.72
CA ARG A 282 28.27 -10.58 -10.04
C ARG A 282 28.13 -10.63 -8.51
N ARG A 283 29.25 -10.58 -7.78
CA ARG A 283 29.30 -10.47 -6.31
C ARG A 283 30.27 -9.37 -5.84
N LEU A 284 30.01 -8.81 -4.65
CA LEU A 284 30.89 -7.84 -3.99
C LEU A 284 32.17 -8.48 -3.46
N LYS A 285 33.20 -7.65 -3.26
CA LYS A 285 34.40 -7.97 -2.49
C LYS A 285 34.19 -7.55 -1.03
N GLY A 286 34.71 -8.31 -0.06
CA GLY A 286 34.46 -8.08 1.37
C GLY A 286 34.75 -6.67 1.87
N TYR A 287 35.81 -5.99 1.36
CA TYR A 287 36.10 -4.60 1.77
C TYR A 287 35.01 -3.61 1.29
N GLN A 288 34.34 -3.89 0.17
CA GLN A 288 33.25 -3.07 -0.35
C GLN A 288 32.01 -3.21 0.53
N GLU A 289 31.75 -4.42 1.04
CA GLU A 289 30.65 -4.66 1.99
C GLU A 289 30.82 -3.81 3.26
N VAL A 290 32.04 -3.78 3.84
CA VAL A 290 32.33 -2.95 5.02
C VAL A 290 32.13 -1.46 4.77
N LEU A 291 32.60 -0.94 3.63
CA LEU A 291 32.43 0.47 3.28
C LEU A 291 30.96 0.85 3.12
N ILE A 292 30.14 -0.03 2.54
CA ILE A 292 28.71 0.18 2.38
C ILE A 292 28.01 0.19 3.74
N LEU A 293 28.33 -0.72 4.65
CA LEU A 293 27.77 -0.74 6.00
C LEU A 293 28.08 0.54 6.79
N ILE A 294 29.32 1.07 6.67
CA ILE A 294 29.67 2.36 7.27
C ILE A 294 28.85 3.49 6.65
N GLY A 295 28.70 3.50 5.32
CA GLY A 295 27.86 4.49 4.63
C GLY A 295 26.41 4.48 5.11
N ILE A 296 25.82 3.30 5.24
CA ILE A 296 24.45 3.12 5.78
C ILE A 296 24.35 3.67 7.21
N ALA A 297 25.30 3.35 8.07
CA ALA A 297 25.31 3.83 9.46
C ALA A 297 25.39 5.37 9.54
N VAL A 298 26.29 5.98 8.77
CA VAL A 298 26.45 7.44 8.71
C VAL A 298 25.16 8.09 8.19
N TRP A 299 24.61 7.59 7.09
CA TRP A 299 23.34 8.10 6.53
C TRP A 299 22.20 8.04 7.56
N THR A 300 22.03 6.89 8.20
CA THR A 300 20.98 6.66 9.20
C THR A 300 21.06 7.70 10.33
N VAL A 301 22.25 7.93 10.87
CA VAL A 301 22.46 8.89 11.96
C VAL A 301 22.17 10.31 11.50
N VAL A 302 22.74 10.72 10.36
CA VAL A 302 22.61 12.09 9.86
C VAL A 302 21.17 12.40 9.44
N VAL A 303 20.59 11.57 8.58
CA VAL A 303 19.23 11.79 8.05
C VAL A 303 18.19 11.58 9.14
N GLY A 304 18.33 10.54 9.98
CA GLY A 304 17.43 10.30 11.10
C GLY A 304 17.42 11.45 12.10
N TYR A 305 18.57 12.05 12.38
CA TYR A 305 18.65 13.25 13.21
C TYR A 305 17.88 14.43 12.61
N PHE A 306 18.06 14.71 11.31
CA PHE A 306 17.30 15.77 10.64
C PHE A 306 15.81 15.49 10.62
N LEU A 307 15.39 14.29 10.28
CA LEU A 307 13.97 13.93 10.23
C LEU A 307 13.31 13.97 11.61
N SER A 308 13.99 13.52 12.66
CA SER A 308 13.47 13.58 14.03
C SER A 308 13.30 15.00 14.58
N GLY A 309 13.97 15.98 13.96
CA GLY A 309 13.83 17.41 14.27
C GLY A 309 12.70 18.11 13.52
N LEU A 310 12.08 17.46 12.53
CA LEU A 310 10.93 18.03 11.83
C LEU A 310 9.68 17.87 12.69
N ASP A 311 8.98 18.98 12.91
CA ASP A 311 7.69 18.98 13.61
C ASP A 311 6.57 18.69 12.61
N ILE A 312 6.41 17.42 12.28
CA ILE A 312 5.43 16.96 11.30
C ILE A 312 4.22 16.46 12.05
N LYS A 313 3.13 17.20 11.96
CA LYS A 313 1.83 16.77 12.44
C LYS A 313 1.28 15.73 11.47
N THR A 314 1.00 14.55 11.99
CA THR A 314 0.39 13.44 11.24
C THR A 314 -0.61 12.73 12.15
N ASP A 315 -1.74 12.32 11.59
CA ASP A 315 -2.80 11.59 12.30
C ASP A 315 -2.35 10.19 12.77
N PHE A 316 -1.21 9.70 12.24
CA PHE A 316 -0.71 8.36 12.56
C PHE A 316 0.07 8.26 13.88
N PHE A 317 0.64 9.35 14.42
CA PHE A 317 1.53 9.26 15.58
C PHE A 317 1.24 10.35 16.61
N THR A 318 0.61 9.94 17.70
CA THR A 318 0.37 10.81 18.88
C THR A 318 1.59 10.89 19.82
N ASN A 319 2.53 9.92 19.73
CA ASN A 319 3.68 9.84 20.61
C ASN A 319 4.98 10.27 19.92
N ARG A 320 5.64 11.32 20.43
CA ARG A 320 6.91 11.85 19.93
C ARG A 320 8.03 10.80 19.88
N THR A 321 8.08 9.88 20.84
CA THR A 321 9.08 8.81 20.86
C THR A 321 8.88 7.86 19.68
N MET A 322 7.63 7.52 19.37
CA MET A 322 7.28 6.67 18.23
C MET A 322 7.62 7.34 16.90
N ALA A 323 7.28 8.62 16.74
CA ALA A 323 7.62 9.39 15.55
C ALA A 323 9.14 9.46 15.33
N THR A 324 9.93 9.72 16.41
CA THR A 324 11.39 9.70 16.34
C THR A 324 11.92 8.33 15.94
N THR A 325 11.41 7.26 16.52
CA THR A 325 11.84 5.88 16.19
C THR A 325 11.60 5.57 14.72
N ILE A 326 10.41 5.92 14.19
CA ILE A 326 10.07 5.73 12.78
C ILE A 326 10.95 6.57 11.86
N ALA A 327 11.29 7.81 12.24
CA ALA A 327 12.21 8.65 11.46
C ALA A 327 13.60 8.02 11.29
N TYR A 328 14.16 7.41 12.33
CA TYR A 328 15.43 6.68 12.25
C TYR A 328 15.31 5.37 11.47
N LEU A 329 14.20 4.62 11.63
CA LEU A 329 13.94 3.40 10.85
C LEU A 329 13.77 3.72 9.37
N ASP A 330 13.05 4.78 9.02
CA ASP A 330 12.89 5.26 7.64
C ASP A 330 14.21 5.71 7.03
N ALA A 331 15.03 6.47 7.77
CA ALA A 331 16.37 6.85 7.35
C ALA A 331 17.27 5.62 7.10
N CYS A 332 17.19 4.60 7.95
CA CYS A 332 17.93 3.34 7.77
C CYS A 332 17.41 2.57 6.55
N ALA A 333 16.11 2.43 6.40
CA ALA A 333 15.49 1.74 5.27
C ALA A 333 15.86 2.43 3.95
N SER A 334 15.82 3.77 3.90
CA SER A 334 16.24 4.54 2.71
C SER A 334 17.71 4.34 2.37
N ALA A 335 18.62 4.31 3.38
CA ALA A 335 20.05 4.06 3.18
C ALA A 335 20.30 2.66 2.59
N VAL A 336 19.66 1.64 3.14
CA VAL A 336 19.75 0.27 2.63
C VAL A 336 19.14 0.18 1.23
N GLY A 337 18.04 0.89 0.98
CA GLY A 337 17.40 1.01 -0.32
C GLY A 337 18.33 1.61 -1.37
N VAL A 338 19.02 2.71 -1.06
CA VAL A 338 20.04 3.31 -1.96
C VAL A 338 21.16 2.33 -2.27
N ALA A 339 21.70 1.65 -1.25
CA ALA A 339 22.70 0.61 -1.45
C ALA A 339 22.18 -0.51 -2.35
N ASN A 340 20.93 -0.93 -2.15
CA ASN A 340 20.27 -1.95 -2.96
C ASN A 340 20.09 -1.53 -4.42
N GLY A 341 19.66 -0.28 -4.68
CA GLY A 341 19.55 0.25 -6.04
C GLY A 341 20.90 0.24 -6.77
N LEU A 342 21.99 0.57 -6.08
CA LEU A 342 23.34 0.44 -6.64
C LEU A 342 23.71 -1.04 -6.92
N PHE A 343 23.32 -1.96 -6.03
CA PHE A 343 23.55 -3.39 -6.26
C PHE A 343 22.79 -3.91 -7.47
N ILE A 344 21.55 -3.45 -7.66
CA ILE A 344 20.73 -3.76 -8.84
C ILE A 344 21.40 -3.17 -10.09
N PHE A 345 21.81 -1.90 -10.06
CA PHE A 345 22.49 -1.24 -11.17
C PHE A 345 23.75 -2.00 -11.60
N PHE A 346 24.61 -2.37 -10.64
CA PHE A 346 25.84 -3.13 -10.90
C PHE A 346 25.61 -4.65 -11.04
N ARG A 347 24.38 -5.13 -10.99
CA ARG A 347 24.00 -6.55 -11.16
C ARG A 347 24.62 -7.46 -10.10
N LEU A 348 24.69 -6.98 -8.85
CA LEU A 348 25.31 -7.67 -7.74
C LEU A 348 24.31 -8.59 -7.04
N ARG A 349 24.76 -9.83 -6.69
CA ARG A 349 23.94 -10.80 -5.97
C ARG A 349 23.50 -10.29 -4.58
N GLU A 350 24.33 -9.46 -3.96
CA GLU A 350 24.14 -8.88 -2.62
C GLU A 350 22.89 -7.99 -2.51
N GLN A 351 22.30 -7.60 -3.64
CA GLN A 351 20.95 -6.96 -3.64
C GLN A 351 19.92 -7.77 -2.86
N TRP A 352 19.98 -9.10 -2.93
CA TRP A 352 19.03 -9.96 -2.22
C TRP A 352 19.20 -9.90 -0.70
N ILE A 353 20.44 -9.68 -0.21
CA ILE A 353 20.69 -9.45 1.23
C ILE A 353 20.17 -8.07 1.65
N ALA A 354 20.39 -7.04 0.81
CA ALA A 354 19.86 -5.70 1.05
C ALA A 354 18.32 -5.71 1.08
N TRP A 355 17.67 -6.46 0.18
CA TRP A 355 16.23 -6.65 0.20
C TRP A 355 15.71 -7.28 1.51
N TYR A 356 16.42 -8.27 2.08
CA TYR A 356 16.07 -8.81 3.39
C TYR A 356 16.09 -7.73 4.48
N ALA A 357 17.15 -6.90 4.48
CA ALA A 357 17.28 -5.83 5.46
C ALA A 357 16.18 -4.77 5.29
N CYS A 358 15.91 -4.34 4.04
CA CYS A 358 14.79 -3.42 3.74
C CYS A 358 13.45 -4.01 4.19
N ALA A 359 13.15 -5.25 3.80
CA ALA A 359 11.88 -5.90 4.15
C ALA A 359 11.70 -6.00 5.67
N LEU A 360 12.76 -6.26 6.43
CA LEU A 360 12.70 -6.30 7.88
C LEU A 360 12.41 -4.91 8.48
N LEU A 361 13.16 -3.88 8.08
CA LEU A 361 12.98 -2.52 8.58
C LEU A 361 11.58 -1.98 8.26
N GLU A 362 11.14 -2.16 7.04
CA GLU A 362 9.81 -1.71 6.61
C GLU A 362 8.68 -2.54 7.24
N SER A 363 8.91 -3.84 7.54
CA SER A 363 7.94 -4.62 8.31
C SER A 363 7.74 -4.05 9.71
N ILE A 364 8.83 -3.61 10.36
CA ILE A 364 8.75 -2.96 11.67
C ILE A 364 7.97 -1.66 11.57
N ILE A 365 8.26 -0.82 10.57
CA ILE A 365 7.53 0.44 10.33
C ILE A 365 6.03 0.15 10.10
N ASN A 366 5.71 -0.79 9.22
CA ASN A 366 4.32 -1.12 8.89
C ASN A 366 3.53 -1.67 10.09
N VAL A 367 4.16 -2.45 10.98
CA VAL A 367 3.53 -2.91 12.22
C VAL A 367 3.29 -1.74 13.17
N LEU A 368 4.27 -0.85 13.35
CA LEU A 368 4.15 0.33 14.21
C LEU A 368 3.09 1.32 13.70
N SER A 369 2.86 1.35 12.38
CA SER A 369 1.90 2.22 11.70
C SER A 369 0.57 1.54 11.38
N SER A 370 0.35 0.31 11.86
CA SER A 370 -0.87 -0.50 11.62
C SER A 370 -1.19 -0.78 10.14
N GLN A 371 -0.19 -0.75 9.24
CA GLN A 371 -0.36 -0.92 7.79
C GLN A 371 -0.23 -2.38 7.37
N TYR A 372 -1.23 -3.17 7.69
CA TYR A 372 -1.17 -4.63 7.55
C TYR A 372 -1.16 -5.12 6.11
N VAL A 373 -1.76 -4.40 5.15
CA VAL A 373 -1.72 -4.76 3.72
C VAL A 373 -0.30 -4.66 3.19
N LEU A 374 0.42 -3.59 3.52
CA LEU A 374 1.83 -3.44 3.15
C LEU A 374 2.74 -4.48 3.83
N LEU A 375 2.34 -5.03 4.99
CA LEU A 375 3.06 -6.13 5.63
C LEU A 375 3.02 -7.42 4.80
N ILE A 376 1.94 -7.69 4.09
CA ILE A 376 1.84 -8.83 3.16
C ILE A 376 2.84 -8.70 2.01
N LEU A 377 3.06 -7.48 1.51
CA LEU A 377 4.12 -7.23 0.52
C LEU A 377 5.49 -7.69 1.06
N LYS A 378 5.80 -7.41 2.33
CA LYS A 378 7.09 -7.81 2.95
C LYS A 378 7.22 -9.33 3.08
N LEU A 379 6.13 -10.05 3.33
CA LEU A 379 6.12 -11.52 3.26
C LEU A 379 6.46 -12.01 1.85
N GLY A 380 5.92 -11.36 0.83
CA GLY A 380 6.29 -11.59 -0.57
C GLY A 380 7.80 -11.40 -0.79
N TYR A 381 8.37 -10.30 -0.29
CA TYR A 381 9.80 -10.02 -0.38
C TYR A 381 10.66 -11.09 0.28
N PHE A 382 10.37 -11.48 1.52
CA PHE A 382 11.14 -12.52 2.21
C PHE A 382 11.20 -13.83 1.42
N THR A 383 10.08 -14.25 0.85
CA THR A 383 10.01 -15.51 0.10
C THR A 383 10.68 -15.42 -1.27
N ASN A 384 10.45 -14.33 -2.02
CA ASN A 384 11.06 -14.15 -3.35
C ASN A 384 12.56 -13.85 -3.27
N THR A 385 12.99 -13.11 -2.24
CA THR A 385 14.42 -12.82 -2.00
C THR A 385 15.21 -14.10 -1.81
N THR A 386 14.67 -15.08 -1.06
CA THR A 386 15.28 -16.41 -0.93
C THR A 386 15.39 -17.11 -2.28
N TYR A 387 14.31 -17.10 -3.05
CA TYR A 387 14.27 -17.71 -4.38
C TYR A 387 15.28 -17.06 -5.34
N GLY A 388 15.28 -15.73 -5.41
CA GLY A 388 16.19 -14.95 -6.25
C GLY A 388 17.66 -15.15 -5.89
N TYR A 389 17.99 -15.11 -4.57
CA TYR A 389 19.34 -15.37 -4.09
C TYR A 389 19.87 -16.75 -4.48
N ILE A 390 19.05 -17.79 -4.33
CA ILE A 390 19.41 -19.15 -4.72
C ILE A 390 19.62 -19.24 -6.24
N LYS A 391 18.73 -18.66 -7.02
CA LYS A 391 18.77 -18.66 -8.48
C LYS A 391 20.01 -17.96 -9.02
N TRP A 392 20.29 -16.74 -8.52
CA TRP A 392 21.47 -15.97 -8.92
C TRP A 392 22.78 -16.61 -8.46
N THR A 393 22.79 -17.23 -7.27
CA THR A 393 23.98 -17.98 -6.80
C THR A 393 24.28 -19.19 -7.68
N ARG A 394 23.25 -19.92 -8.15
CA ARG A 394 23.42 -21.03 -9.09
C ARG A 394 23.95 -20.55 -10.44
N TYR A 395 23.40 -19.43 -10.95
CA TYR A 395 23.87 -18.81 -12.19
C TYR A 395 25.35 -18.43 -12.11
N ILE A 396 25.78 -17.73 -11.06
CA ILE A 396 27.19 -17.33 -10.86
C ILE A 396 28.12 -18.55 -10.80
N ARG A 397 27.69 -19.66 -10.17
CA ARG A 397 28.50 -20.88 -10.10
C ARG A 397 28.66 -21.58 -11.46
N SER A 398 27.63 -21.52 -12.31
CA SER A 398 27.70 -22.12 -13.66
C SER A 398 28.52 -21.26 -14.66
N HIS A 399 28.71 -19.98 -14.39
CA HIS A 399 29.46 -19.03 -15.24
C HIS A 399 30.70 -18.47 -14.54
N SER A 400 31.35 -19.23 -13.67
CA SER A 400 32.45 -18.78 -12.81
C SER A 400 33.72 -18.41 -13.56
N GLU A 401 33.88 -18.83 -14.81
CA GLU A 401 35.07 -18.54 -15.65
C GLU A 401 34.94 -17.21 -16.40
N GLU A 402 33.72 -16.66 -16.56
CA GLU A 402 33.46 -15.40 -17.24
C GLU A 402 33.00 -14.34 -16.23
N GLN A 403 33.91 -13.63 -15.57
CA GLN A 403 33.51 -12.48 -14.74
C GLN A 403 33.41 -11.23 -15.62
N PRO A 404 32.21 -10.69 -15.86
CA PRO A 404 32.03 -9.50 -16.69
C PRO A 404 32.67 -8.25 -16.04
N SER A 405 33.10 -7.30 -16.88
CA SER A 405 33.59 -5.99 -16.44
C SER A 405 32.55 -5.21 -15.62
N LEU A 406 33.00 -4.24 -14.80
CA LEU A 406 32.11 -3.39 -14.00
C LEU A 406 31.27 -2.44 -14.88
N PHE A 407 31.78 -2.06 -16.04
CA PHE A 407 31.17 -1.12 -16.97
C PHE A 407 31.06 -1.72 -18.38
#